data_1a5c2c3224eb71b2eef1689fd7d48229
#
_entry.id   1a5c2c3224eb71b2eef1689fd7d48229
#
_cell.length_a   1.000
_cell.length_b   1.000
_cell.length_c   1.000
_cell.angle_alpha   90.00
_cell.angle_beta   90.00
_cell.angle_gamma   90.00
#
_symmetry.space_group_name_H-M   'P 1'
#
loop_
_entity.id
_entity.type
_entity.pdbx_description
1 polymer ?
#
loop_
_entity_poly.entity_id
_entity_poly.type
_entity_poly.pdbx_seq_one_letter_code
_entity_poly.pdbx_strand_id
1 'polypeptide(L)'
;KMAKLEWLDPAQFAALLSQEHAQMQAVFLAFLPPAMATEVLQCMPAERQDDLLYRIANLKEVSSDVIQELEQLIDRSLNVLSTQGSKVRGVKQAADIMNRFEGNRDQMFELLRARDESLVAGIEDHMYDFFILSRQSDEVLQTLLEAIPLDEWAVALKGAEPELVKAIQGAMPKRQAQQLEAINRRQGPVPISRVEQVRKDIMAMVREMSEEGDIQLQLFREQTVG
;
A
#
# COMPACT_ATOMS: atom_id res chain seq x y z
N LYS A 1 -19.10 2.31 12.77
CA LYS A 1 -18.02 3.18 13.29
C LYS A 1 -16.62 2.64 12.92
N MET A 2 -16.40 1.33 12.98
CA MET A 2 -15.11 0.70 12.63
C MET A 2 -14.73 0.84 11.14
N ALA A 3 -15.69 0.78 10.22
CA ALA A 3 -15.44 0.93 8.80
C ALA A 3 -14.85 2.31 8.42
N LYS A 4 -15.18 3.35 9.17
CA LYS A 4 -14.63 4.71 8.96
C LYS A 4 -13.15 4.82 9.35
N LEU A 5 -12.64 3.93 10.19
CA LEU A 5 -11.25 3.92 10.63
C LEU A 5 -10.29 3.48 9.52
N GLU A 6 -10.76 2.71 8.54
CA GLU A 6 -9.95 2.26 7.41
C GLU A 6 -9.43 3.40 6.54
N TRP A 7 -10.09 4.57 6.60
CA TRP A 7 -9.71 5.77 5.85
C TRP A 7 -8.66 6.63 6.56
N LEU A 8 -8.26 6.25 7.78
CA LEU A 8 -7.38 7.05 8.62
C LEU A 8 -5.93 6.55 8.53
N ASP A 9 -5.00 7.49 8.65
CA ASP A 9 -3.57 7.19 8.65
C ASP A 9 -3.19 6.42 9.93
N PRO A 10 -2.63 5.21 9.80
CA PRO A 10 -2.19 4.42 10.95
C PRO A 10 -1.19 5.13 11.86
N ALA A 11 -0.28 5.94 11.29
CA ALA A 11 0.71 6.70 12.07
C ALA A 11 0.05 7.75 12.97
N GLN A 12 -0.96 8.46 12.47
CA GLN A 12 -1.72 9.43 13.26
C GLN A 12 -2.54 8.72 14.35
N PHE A 13 -3.09 7.57 14.04
CA PHE A 13 -3.80 6.73 14.99
C PHE A 13 -2.88 6.29 16.14
N ALA A 14 -1.70 5.81 15.80
CA ALA A 14 -0.68 5.40 16.76
C ALA A 14 -0.27 6.56 17.67
N ALA A 15 -0.11 7.76 17.11
CA ALA A 15 0.22 8.96 17.88
C ALA A 15 -0.87 9.32 18.91
N LEU A 16 -2.14 9.26 18.52
CA LEU A 16 -3.26 9.49 19.44
C LEU A 16 -3.36 8.39 20.49
N LEU A 17 -3.20 7.15 20.08
CA LEU A 17 -3.28 6.00 20.97
C LEU A 17 -2.14 6.00 22.00
N SER A 18 -0.98 6.54 21.64
CA SER A 18 0.18 6.66 22.54
C SER A 18 -0.08 7.56 23.74
N GLN A 19 -1.10 8.40 23.71
CA GLN A 19 -1.50 9.25 24.83
C GLN A 19 -2.32 8.47 25.88
N GLU A 20 -2.82 7.31 25.53
CA GLU A 20 -3.56 6.43 26.42
C GLU A 20 -2.61 5.50 27.19
N HIS A 21 -3.06 4.98 28.34
CA HIS A 21 -2.28 3.95 29.05
C HIS A 21 -2.27 2.63 28.31
N ALA A 22 -1.27 1.78 28.60
CA ALA A 22 -0.99 0.58 27.84
C ALA A 22 -2.17 -0.41 27.75
N GLN A 23 -2.96 -0.52 28.82
CA GLN A 23 -4.11 -1.45 28.80
C GLN A 23 -5.20 -0.97 27.85
N MET A 24 -5.47 0.34 27.78
CA MET A 24 -6.43 0.89 26.83
C MET A 24 -5.91 0.77 25.39
N GLN A 25 -4.62 0.95 25.17
CA GLN A 25 -3.99 0.73 23.87
C GLN A 25 -4.20 -0.72 23.39
N ALA A 26 -4.01 -1.68 24.28
CA ALA A 26 -4.21 -3.08 23.98
C ALA A 26 -5.67 -3.42 23.65
N VAL A 27 -6.61 -2.88 24.44
CA VAL A 27 -8.05 -3.07 24.20
C VAL A 27 -8.43 -2.49 22.85
N PHE A 28 -7.97 -1.28 22.54
CA PHE A 28 -8.25 -0.62 21.26
C PHE A 28 -7.77 -1.46 20.09
N LEU A 29 -6.52 -1.92 20.14
CA LEU A 29 -5.95 -2.77 19.08
C LEU A 29 -6.68 -4.10 18.93
N ALA A 30 -7.15 -4.67 20.04
CA ALA A 30 -7.89 -5.95 20.03
C ALA A 30 -9.24 -5.84 19.29
N PHE A 31 -9.85 -4.66 19.26
CA PHE A 31 -11.13 -4.43 18.59
C PHE A 31 -11.00 -3.93 17.15
N LEU A 32 -9.80 -3.63 16.68
CA LEU A 32 -9.57 -3.27 15.28
C LEU A 32 -9.51 -4.52 14.39
N PRO A 33 -9.87 -4.40 13.11
CA PRO A 33 -9.55 -5.46 12.14
C PRO A 33 -8.06 -5.78 12.17
N PRO A 34 -7.66 -7.06 12.07
CA PRO A 34 -6.26 -7.45 12.22
C PRO A 34 -5.27 -6.72 11.31
N ALA A 35 -5.66 -6.47 10.06
CA ALA A 35 -4.80 -5.74 9.12
C ALA A 35 -4.51 -4.31 9.62
N MET A 36 -5.52 -3.62 10.10
CA MET A 36 -5.38 -2.27 10.63
C MET A 36 -4.64 -2.24 11.96
N ALA A 37 -4.96 -3.17 12.85
CA ALA A 37 -4.24 -3.33 14.12
C ALA A 37 -2.75 -3.52 13.89
N THR A 38 -2.37 -4.31 12.88
CA THR A 38 -0.97 -4.54 12.50
C THR A 38 -0.30 -3.24 12.06
N GLU A 39 -0.95 -2.48 11.18
CA GLU A 39 -0.42 -1.20 10.70
C GLU A 39 -0.21 -0.20 11.84
N VAL A 40 -1.18 -0.10 12.73
CA VAL A 40 -1.09 0.79 13.90
C VAL A 40 0.02 0.35 14.86
N LEU A 41 0.08 -0.95 15.15
CA LEU A 41 1.12 -1.52 16.04
C LEU A 41 2.53 -1.26 15.48
N GLN A 42 2.72 -1.40 14.18
CA GLN A 42 4.01 -1.15 13.53
C GLN A 42 4.44 0.32 13.64
N CYS A 43 3.50 1.24 13.77
CA CYS A 43 3.79 2.67 14.01
C CYS A 43 4.05 2.99 15.49
N MET A 44 3.83 2.06 16.41
CA MET A 44 4.14 2.22 17.83
C MET A 44 5.64 1.98 18.06
N PRO A 45 6.22 2.52 19.16
CA PRO A 45 7.61 2.25 19.50
C PRO A 45 7.89 0.74 19.61
N ALA A 46 9.01 0.29 19.03
CA ALA A 46 9.35 -1.12 18.95
C ALA A 46 9.42 -1.78 20.35
N GLU A 47 9.91 -1.04 21.35
CA GLU A 47 10.02 -1.50 22.73
C GLU A 47 8.69 -1.69 23.45
N ARG A 48 7.58 -1.20 22.86
CA ARG A 48 6.23 -1.36 23.41
C ARG A 48 5.42 -2.44 22.73
N GLN A 49 5.82 -2.88 21.54
CA GLN A 49 5.02 -3.78 20.71
C GLN A 49 4.80 -5.12 21.38
N ASP A 50 5.80 -5.70 22.00
CA ASP A 50 5.68 -6.98 22.71
C ASP A 50 4.73 -6.91 23.92
N ASP A 51 4.83 -5.85 24.72
CA ASP A 51 3.94 -5.61 25.85
C ASP A 51 2.47 -5.49 25.42
N LEU A 52 2.23 -4.76 24.33
CA LEU A 52 0.88 -4.63 23.78
C LEU A 52 0.32 -5.95 23.28
N LEU A 53 1.11 -6.73 22.55
CA LEU A 53 0.70 -8.07 22.11
C LEU A 53 0.45 -9.01 23.28
N TYR A 54 1.29 -8.95 24.32
CA TYR A 54 1.11 -9.73 25.55
C TYR A 54 -0.22 -9.36 26.22
N ARG A 55 -0.55 -8.10 26.34
CA ARG A 55 -1.80 -7.62 26.92
C ARG A 55 -3.01 -8.06 26.10
N ILE A 56 -2.93 -7.95 24.77
CA ILE A 56 -3.99 -8.41 23.86
C ILE A 56 -4.23 -9.92 24.04
N ALA A 57 -3.18 -10.71 24.07
CA ALA A 57 -3.27 -12.16 24.20
C ALA A 57 -3.87 -12.61 25.56
N ASN A 58 -3.74 -11.77 26.58
CA ASN A 58 -4.25 -12.04 27.92
C ASN A 58 -5.60 -11.38 28.22
N LEU A 59 -6.22 -10.72 27.26
CA LEU A 59 -7.57 -10.18 27.42
C LEU A 59 -8.56 -11.33 27.54
N LYS A 60 -9.29 -11.38 28.65
CA LYS A 60 -10.31 -12.41 28.92
C LYS A 60 -11.71 -11.85 28.80
N GLU A 61 -12.01 -10.86 29.64
CA GLU A 61 -13.27 -10.15 29.62
C GLU A 61 -13.00 -8.65 29.63
N VAL A 62 -13.75 -7.91 28.83
CA VAL A 62 -13.69 -6.46 28.79
C VAL A 62 -15.02 -5.96 29.34
N SER A 63 -14.97 -5.18 30.44
CA SER A 63 -16.17 -4.65 31.06
C SER A 63 -16.90 -3.68 30.14
N SER A 64 -18.20 -3.50 30.36
CA SER A 64 -19.01 -2.55 29.60
C SER A 64 -18.51 -1.11 29.73
N ASP A 65 -17.93 -0.75 30.88
CA ASP A 65 -17.36 0.58 31.11
C ASP A 65 -16.13 0.81 30.21
N VAL A 66 -15.27 -0.20 30.05
CA VAL A 66 -14.11 -0.12 29.17
C VAL A 66 -14.55 -0.04 27.70
N ILE A 67 -15.59 -0.76 27.32
CA ILE A 67 -16.17 -0.67 25.97
C ILE A 67 -16.69 0.73 25.69
N GLN A 68 -17.35 1.37 26.67
CA GLN A 68 -17.81 2.74 26.54
C GLN A 68 -16.64 3.73 26.38
N GLU A 69 -15.58 3.58 27.17
CA GLU A 69 -14.37 4.38 27.03
C GLU A 69 -13.74 4.18 25.65
N LEU A 70 -13.72 2.94 25.14
CA LEU A 70 -13.23 2.62 23.82
C LEU A 70 -14.04 3.33 22.72
N GLU A 71 -15.37 3.30 22.82
CA GLU A 71 -16.27 3.99 21.90
C GLU A 71 -16.03 5.51 21.90
N GLN A 72 -15.86 6.10 23.09
CA GLN A 72 -15.53 7.52 23.23
C GLN A 72 -14.18 7.85 22.62
N LEU A 73 -13.19 7.00 22.81
CA LEU A 73 -11.86 7.16 22.22
C LEU A 73 -11.94 7.10 20.68
N ILE A 74 -12.70 6.18 20.15
CA ILE A 74 -12.93 6.05 18.69
C ILE A 74 -13.59 7.32 18.17
N ASP A 75 -14.64 7.80 18.82
CA ASP A 75 -15.35 9.02 18.39
C ASP A 75 -14.45 10.25 18.42
N ARG A 76 -13.65 10.42 19.47
CA ARG A 76 -12.67 11.52 19.57
C ARG A 76 -11.61 11.40 18.48
N SER A 77 -11.10 10.19 18.24
CA SER A 77 -10.10 9.94 17.23
C SER A 77 -10.62 10.24 15.82
N LEU A 78 -11.85 9.84 15.52
CA LEU A 78 -12.51 10.15 14.25
C LEU A 78 -12.65 11.65 14.03
N ASN A 79 -13.04 12.40 15.05
CA ASN A 79 -13.19 13.85 14.96
C ASN A 79 -11.85 14.57 14.72
N VAL A 80 -10.79 14.16 15.42
CA VAL A 80 -9.46 14.76 15.27
C VAL A 80 -8.84 14.39 13.93
N LEU A 81 -8.92 13.11 13.55
CA LEU A 81 -8.26 12.60 12.36
C LEU A 81 -9.00 12.97 11.07
N SER A 82 -10.32 13.13 11.11
CA SER A 82 -11.09 13.56 9.94
C SER A 82 -10.74 14.97 9.47
N THR A 83 -10.18 15.79 10.35
CA THR A 83 -9.75 17.15 10.00
C THR A 83 -8.32 17.21 9.47
N GLN A 84 -7.48 16.19 9.72
CA GLN A 84 -6.03 16.25 9.43
C GLN A 84 -5.50 15.19 8.48
N GLY A 85 -6.06 13.99 8.43
CA GLY A 85 -5.43 12.84 7.77
C GLY A 85 -6.21 12.21 6.61
N SER A 86 -7.53 12.41 6.55
CA SER A 86 -8.37 11.74 5.57
C SER A 86 -8.10 12.15 4.12
N LYS A 87 -7.61 13.37 3.88
CA LYS A 87 -7.27 13.85 2.54
C LYS A 87 -6.16 13.05 1.86
N VAL A 88 -5.10 12.72 2.59
CA VAL A 88 -3.97 11.95 2.03
C VAL A 88 -4.42 10.55 1.65
N ARG A 89 -5.19 9.89 2.51
CA ARG A 89 -5.71 8.55 2.25
C ARG A 89 -6.77 8.54 1.15
N GLY A 90 -7.59 9.56 1.05
CA GLY A 90 -8.57 9.73 -0.02
C GLY A 90 -7.90 9.86 -1.40
N VAL A 91 -6.84 10.62 -1.51
CA VAL A 91 -6.05 10.78 -2.74
C VAL A 91 -5.41 9.46 -3.15
N LYS A 92 -4.83 8.73 -2.20
CA LYS A 92 -4.25 7.41 -2.45
C LYS A 92 -5.31 6.41 -2.92
N GLN A 93 -6.46 6.39 -2.27
CA GLN A 93 -7.57 5.52 -2.66
C GLN A 93 -8.09 5.85 -4.07
N ALA A 94 -8.23 7.13 -4.38
CA ALA A 94 -8.61 7.58 -5.73
C ALA A 94 -7.59 7.12 -6.77
N ALA A 95 -6.30 7.20 -6.46
CA ALA A 95 -5.24 6.70 -7.33
C ALA A 95 -5.33 5.19 -7.55
N ASP A 96 -5.58 4.41 -6.50
CA ASP A 96 -5.76 2.96 -6.59
C ASP A 96 -6.98 2.59 -7.44
N ILE A 97 -8.07 3.32 -7.28
CA ILE A 97 -9.27 3.15 -8.12
C ILE A 97 -8.96 3.47 -9.58
N MET A 98 -8.31 4.61 -9.84
CA MET A 98 -7.97 5.00 -11.21
C MET A 98 -7.00 4.02 -11.86
N ASN A 99 -6.08 3.44 -11.11
CA ASN A 99 -5.18 2.40 -11.62
C ASN A 99 -5.93 1.16 -12.12
N ARG A 100 -7.08 0.87 -11.55
CA ARG A 100 -7.91 -0.31 -11.87
C ARG A 100 -9.14 0.02 -12.73
N PHE A 101 -9.38 1.30 -12.98
CA PHE A 101 -10.54 1.77 -13.73
C PHE A 101 -10.42 1.37 -15.21
N GLU A 102 -11.42 0.70 -15.75
CA GLU A 102 -11.43 0.18 -17.13
C GLU A 102 -12.11 1.11 -18.13
N GLY A 103 -12.75 2.19 -17.67
CA GLY A 103 -13.38 3.19 -18.55
C GLY A 103 -12.37 4.11 -19.22
N ASN A 104 -12.86 5.20 -19.80
CA ASN A 104 -12.02 6.21 -20.42
C ASN A 104 -11.32 7.06 -19.36
N ARG A 105 -10.07 6.70 -19.05
CA ARG A 105 -9.29 7.34 -17.99
C ARG A 105 -8.87 8.77 -18.35
N ASP A 106 -8.52 9.01 -19.59
CA ASP A 106 -8.13 10.34 -20.05
C ASP A 106 -9.29 11.34 -19.90
N GLN A 107 -10.49 10.94 -20.30
CA GLN A 107 -11.68 11.75 -20.12
C GLN A 107 -11.97 11.99 -18.63
N MET A 108 -11.83 10.98 -17.80
CA MET A 108 -12.02 11.11 -16.36
C MET A 108 -11.04 12.13 -15.77
N PHE A 109 -9.78 12.07 -16.17
CA PHE A 109 -8.77 13.03 -15.69
C PHE A 109 -9.06 14.46 -16.18
N GLU A 110 -9.51 14.65 -17.41
CA GLU A 110 -9.90 15.96 -17.90
C GLU A 110 -11.07 16.54 -17.09
N LEU A 111 -12.06 15.73 -16.79
CA LEU A 111 -13.20 16.14 -15.95
C LEU A 111 -12.75 16.51 -14.53
N LEU A 112 -11.83 15.74 -13.95
CA LEU A 112 -11.28 16.03 -12.63
C LEU A 112 -10.42 17.29 -12.63
N ARG A 113 -9.62 17.52 -13.68
CA ARG A 113 -8.81 18.75 -13.81
C ARG A 113 -9.68 20.00 -13.86
N ALA A 114 -10.82 19.92 -14.52
CA ALA A 114 -11.78 21.00 -14.57
C ALA A 114 -12.35 21.35 -13.18
N ARG A 115 -12.36 20.39 -12.24
CA ARG A 115 -12.80 20.62 -10.87
C ARG A 115 -11.68 21.12 -9.96
N ASP A 116 -10.50 20.49 -10.03
CA ASP A 116 -9.35 20.84 -9.17
C ASP A 116 -8.07 20.25 -9.78
N GLU A 117 -7.25 21.09 -10.39
CA GLU A 117 -6.01 20.67 -11.04
C GLU A 117 -4.96 20.16 -10.05
N SER A 118 -4.87 20.78 -8.87
CA SER A 118 -3.90 20.36 -7.86
C SER A 118 -4.22 18.98 -7.28
N LEU A 119 -5.50 18.66 -7.16
CA LEU A 119 -5.95 17.34 -6.73
C LEU A 119 -5.54 16.25 -7.72
N VAL A 120 -5.66 16.52 -9.01
CA VAL A 120 -5.27 15.56 -10.05
C VAL A 120 -3.78 15.29 -10.02
N ALA A 121 -2.95 16.31 -9.82
CA ALA A 121 -1.51 16.15 -9.67
C ALA A 121 -1.18 15.20 -8.49
N GLY A 122 -1.87 15.35 -7.36
CA GLY A 122 -1.72 14.46 -6.20
C GLY A 122 -2.15 13.02 -6.49
N ILE A 123 -3.26 12.84 -7.21
CA ILE A 123 -3.73 11.51 -7.62
C ILE A 123 -2.71 10.86 -8.56
N GLU A 124 -2.23 11.57 -9.57
CA GLU A 124 -1.22 11.07 -10.51
C GLU A 124 0.06 10.63 -9.81
N ASP A 125 0.55 11.41 -8.84
CA ASP A 125 1.73 11.04 -8.06
C ASP A 125 1.56 9.71 -7.31
N HIS A 126 0.38 9.46 -6.76
CA HIS A 126 0.07 8.21 -6.06
C HIS A 126 -0.22 7.04 -7.00
N MET A 127 -0.42 7.30 -8.29
CA MET A 127 -0.59 6.24 -9.28
C MET A 127 0.72 5.56 -9.68
N TYR A 128 1.88 6.13 -9.34
CA TYR A 128 3.18 5.50 -9.50
C TYR A 128 3.42 4.42 -8.45
N ASP A 129 2.55 3.46 -8.42
CA ASP A 129 2.58 2.30 -7.55
C ASP A 129 3.09 1.09 -8.36
N PHE A 130 3.56 0.05 -7.67
CA PHE A 130 4.11 -1.15 -8.30
C PHE A 130 3.14 -1.82 -9.28
N PHE A 131 1.83 -1.70 -9.04
CA PHE A 131 0.79 -2.27 -9.90
C PHE A 131 0.81 -1.71 -11.33
N ILE A 132 1.29 -0.48 -11.54
CA ILE A 132 1.32 0.11 -12.89
C ILE A 132 2.25 -0.64 -13.84
N LEU A 133 3.17 -1.46 -13.32
CA LEU A 133 4.03 -2.31 -14.15
C LEU A 133 3.22 -3.34 -14.94
N SER A 134 2.02 -3.68 -14.49
CA SER A 134 1.11 -4.57 -15.23
C SER A 134 0.65 -3.98 -16.57
N ARG A 135 0.83 -2.69 -16.77
CA ARG A 135 0.35 -1.94 -17.94
C ARG A 135 1.46 -1.52 -18.90
N GLN A 136 2.70 -1.81 -18.55
CA GLN A 136 3.81 -1.42 -19.39
C GLN A 136 3.98 -2.36 -20.57
N SER A 137 4.59 -1.85 -21.64
CA SER A 137 4.95 -2.68 -22.79
C SER A 137 6.01 -3.70 -22.40
N ASP A 138 6.12 -4.79 -23.17
CA ASP A 138 7.17 -5.78 -22.99
C ASP A 138 8.56 -5.17 -23.12
N GLU A 139 8.73 -4.20 -24.00
CA GLU A 139 9.98 -3.46 -24.18
C GLU A 139 10.40 -2.72 -22.91
N VAL A 140 9.48 -1.99 -22.29
CA VAL A 140 9.74 -1.30 -21.02
C VAL A 140 10.05 -2.28 -19.91
N LEU A 141 9.27 -3.35 -19.80
CA LEU A 141 9.47 -4.37 -18.76
C LEU A 141 10.82 -5.10 -18.95
N GLN A 142 11.22 -5.39 -20.17
CA GLN A 142 12.52 -5.99 -20.46
C GLN A 142 13.68 -5.07 -20.04
N THR A 143 13.56 -3.77 -20.32
CA THR A 143 14.54 -2.77 -19.87
C THR A 143 14.66 -2.77 -18.36
N LEU A 144 13.53 -2.80 -17.64
CA LEU A 144 13.52 -2.84 -16.18
C LEU A 144 14.10 -4.15 -15.63
N LEU A 145 13.81 -5.27 -16.30
CA LEU A 145 14.34 -6.59 -15.91
C LEU A 145 15.86 -6.69 -16.08
N GLU A 146 16.42 -5.96 -17.03
CA GLU A 146 17.86 -5.85 -17.21
C GLU A 146 18.52 -4.92 -16.18
N ALA A 147 17.84 -3.83 -15.82
CA ALA A 147 18.37 -2.81 -14.93
C ALA A 147 18.32 -3.20 -13.44
N ILE A 148 17.37 -4.04 -13.05
CA ILE A 148 17.10 -4.39 -11.67
C ILE A 148 17.41 -5.88 -11.45
N PRO A 149 18.17 -6.22 -10.39
CA PRO A 149 18.54 -7.61 -10.12
C PRO A 149 17.32 -8.53 -9.96
N LEU A 150 17.43 -9.73 -10.46
CA LEU A 150 16.34 -10.71 -10.45
C LEU A 150 15.94 -11.13 -9.03
N ASP A 151 16.87 -11.09 -8.07
CA ASP A 151 16.60 -11.34 -6.66
C ASP A 151 15.58 -10.34 -6.09
N GLU A 152 15.67 -9.08 -6.49
CA GLU A 152 14.72 -8.04 -6.08
C GLU A 152 13.34 -8.26 -6.69
N TRP A 153 13.29 -8.66 -7.97
CA TRP A 153 12.02 -9.03 -8.62
C TRP A 153 11.36 -10.22 -7.93
N ALA A 154 12.13 -11.20 -7.52
CA ALA A 154 11.61 -12.36 -6.80
C ALA A 154 10.91 -11.97 -5.50
N VAL A 155 11.50 -11.05 -4.74
CA VAL A 155 10.88 -10.53 -3.51
C VAL A 155 9.64 -9.70 -3.85
N ALA A 156 9.74 -8.78 -4.79
CA ALA A 156 8.67 -7.85 -5.13
C ALA A 156 7.41 -8.56 -5.68
N LEU A 157 7.58 -9.67 -6.38
CA LEU A 157 6.46 -10.42 -6.97
C LEU A 157 5.76 -11.35 -5.97
N LYS A 158 6.27 -11.51 -4.75
CA LYS A 158 5.60 -12.32 -3.72
C LYS A 158 4.28 -11.68 -3.32
N GLY A 159 3.20 -12.44 -3.43
CA GLY A 159 1.85 -11.96 -3.11
C GLY A 159 1.32 -10.89 -4.07
N ALA A 160 1.97 -10.67 -5.21
CA ALA A 160 1.51 -9.73 -6.21
C ALA A 160 0.22 -10.20 -6.90
N GLU A 161 -0.55 -9.24 -7.41
CA GLU A 161 -1.76 -9.55 -8.17
C GLU A 161 -1.42 -10.40 -9.41
N PRO A 162 -2.25 -11.40 -9.75
CA PRO A 162 -1.97 -12.31 -10.87
C PRO A 162 -1.73 -11.59 -12.20
N GLU A 163 -2.42 -10.49 -12.46
CA GLU A 163 -2.26 -9.66 -13.65
C GLU A 163 -0.82 -9.11 -13.75
N LEU A 164 -0.30 -8.64 -12.63
CA LEU A 164 1.05 -8.10 -12.55
C LEU A 164 2.11 -9.18 -12.76
N VAL A 165 1.96 -10.31 -12.06
CA VAL A 165 2.86 -11.46 -12.21
C VAL A 165 2.91 -11.93 -13.65
N LYS A 166 1.74 -12.04 -14.28
CA LYS A 166 1.61 -12.46 -15.68
C LYS A 166 2.31 -11.50 -16.65
N ALA A 167 2.16 -10.19 -16.42
CA ALA A 167 2.79 -9.16 -17.25
C ALA A 167 4.31 -9.23 -17.16
N ILE A 168 4.86 -9.32 -15.96
CA ILE A 168 6.31 -9.39 -15.72
C ILE A 168 6.90 -10.69 -16.28
N GLN A 169 6.28 -11.83 -15.99
CA GLN A 169 6.75 -13.13 -16.50
C GLN A 169 6.61 -13.24 -18.01
N GLY A 170 5.57 -12.65 -18.58
CA GLY A 170 5.37 -12.62 -20.03
C GLY A 170 6.43 -11.82 -20.77
N ALA A 171 7.05 -10.85 -20.13
CA ALA A 171 8.16 -10.07 -20.71
C ALA A 171 9.53 -10.73 -20.51
N MET A 172 9.64 -11.76 -19.67
CA MET A 172 10.90 -12.45 -19.39
C MET A 172 11.27 -13.45 -20.50
N PRO A 173 12.55 -13.49 -20.91
CA PRO A 173 13.05 -14.64 -21.63
C PRO A 173 12.88 -15.92 -20.81
N LYS A 174 12.67 -17.04 -21.47
CA LYS A 174 12.43 -18.33 -20.83
C LYS A 174 13.51 -18.70 -19.80
N ARG A 175 14.76 -18.41 -20.11
CA ARG A 175 15.90 -18.64 -19.21
C ARG A 175 15.79 -17.83 -17.92
N GLN A 176 15.41 -16.56 -18.04
CA GLN A 176 15.24 -15.65 -16.90
C GLN A 176 14.07 -16.08 -16.02
N ALA A 177 12.96 -16.51 -16.61
CA ALA A 177 11.82 -17.05 -15.89
C ALA A 177 12.18 -18.29 -15.06
N GLN A 178 13.03 -19.17 -15.61
CA GLN A 178 13.53 -20.34 -14.88
C GLN A 178 14.44 -19.95 -13.72
N GLN A 179 15.29 -18.94 -13.89
CA GLN A 179 16.14 -18.40 -12.83
C GLN A 179 15.29 -17.79 -11.70
N LEU A 180 14.23 -17.08 -12.06
CA LEU A 180 13.30 -16.50 -11.08
C LEU A 180 12.65 -17.59 -10.22
N GLU A 181 12.18 -18.67 -10.82
CA GLU A 181 11.63 -19.82 -10.09
C GLU A 181 12.63 -20.43 -9.12
N ALA A 182 13.87 -20.62 -9.57
CA ALA A 182 14.94 -21.15 -8.72
C ALA A 182 15.22 -20.24 -7.51
N ILE A 183 15.23 -18.93 -7.72
CA ILE A 183 15.39 -17.94 -6.64
C ILE A 183 14.23 -18.01 -5.66
N ASN A 184 13.00 -18.08 -6.15
CA ASN A 184 11.80 -18.19 -5.31
C ASN A 184 11.84 -19.41 -4.38
N ARG A 185 12.31 -20.56 -4.92
CA ARG A 185 12.43 -21.79 -4.12
C ARG A 185 13.47 -21.65 -3.00
N ARG A 186 14.58 -20.93 -3.25
CA ARG A 186 15.65 -20.73 -2.27
C ARG A 186 15.29 -19.72 -1.20
N GLN A 187 14.56 -18.67 -1.57
CA GLN A 187 14.25 -17.57 -0.64
C GLN A 187 13.26 -17.97 0.46
N GLY A 188 12.31 -18.87 0.14
CA GLY A 188 11.24 -19.19 1.09
C GLY A 188 10.35 -17.99 1.40
N PRO A 189 9.65 -17.99 2.54
CA PRO A 189 8.79 -16.89 2.96
C PRO A 189 9.58 -15.62 3.23
N VAL A 190 9.04 -14.47 2.82
CA VAL A 190 9.64 -13.14 3.03
C VAL A 190 8.66 -12.26 3.80
N PRO A 191 9.12 -11.48 4.79
CA PRO A 191 8.26 -10.54 5.51
C PRO A 191 7.60 -9.53 4.56
N ILE A 192 6.34 -9.19 4.83
CA ILE A 192 5.57 -8.22 4.03
C ILE A 192 6.29 -6.86 3.97
N SER A 193 6.89 -6.42 5.09
CA SER A 193 7.63 -5.16 5.15
C SER A 193 8.79 -5.11 4.16
N ARG A 194 9.47 -6.24 3.96
CA ARG A 194 10.56 -6.34 2.99
C ARG A 194 10.03 -6.31 1.55
N VAL A 195 8.93 -7.00 1.28
CA VAL A 195 8.27 -6.98 -0.03
C VAL A 195 7.88 -5.54 -0.39
N GLU A 196 7.24 -4.83 0.53
CA GLU A 196 6.84 -3.43 0.33
C GLU A 196 8.04 -2.51 0.11
N GLN A 197 9.12 -2.70 0.87
CA GLN A 197 10.32 -1.88 0.72
C GLN A 197 10.98 -2.12 -0.64
N VAL A 198 11.11 -3.37 -1.07
CA VAL A 198 11.69 -3.69 -2.39
C VAL A 198 10.83 -3.12 -3.51
N ARG A 199 9.52 -3.19 -3.40
CA ARG A 199 8.60 -2.57 -4.37
C ARG A 199 8.80 -1.06 -4.46
N LYS A 200 8.97 -0.38 -3.33
CA LYS A 200 9.27 1.06 -3.29
C LYS A 200 10.61 1.38 -3.94
N ASP A 201 11.62 0.58 -3.66
CA ASP A 201 12.96 0.76 -4.25
C ASP A 201 12.92 0.58 -5.78
N ILE A 202 12.20 -0.43 -6.25
CA ILE A 202 11.99 -0.65 -7.69
C ILE A 202 11.28 0.55 -8.32
N MET A 203 10.20 1.02 -7.71
CA MET A 203 9.43 2.14 -8.26
C MET A 203 10.21 3.45 -8.23
N ALA A 204 11.07 3.67 -7.25
CA ALA A 204 11.97 4.81 -7.23
C ALA A 204 12.93 4.79 -8.43
N MET A 205 13.50 3.63 -8.73
CA MET A 205 14.37 3.44 -9.90
C MET A 205 13.58 3.58 -11.22
N VAL A 206 12.39 3.03 -11.29
CA VAL A 206 11.49 3.14 -12.45
C VAL A 206 11.18 4.63 -12.74
N ARG A 207 10.85 5.38 -11.71
CA ARG A 207 10.55 6.81 -11.83
C ARG A 207 11.78 7.60 -12.31
N GLU A 208 12.94 7.32 -11.74
CA GLU A 208 14.22 7.92 -12.15
C GLU A 208 14.52 7.63 -13.63
N MET A 209 14.40 6.39 -14.05
CA MET A 209 14.62 5.99 -15.45
C MET A 209 13.63 6.67 -16.40
N SER A 210 12.39 6.86 -15.96
CA SER A 210 11.37 7.59 -16.72
C SER A 210 11.73 9.06 -16.85
N GLU A 211 12.19 9.70 -15.79
CA GLU A 211 12.60 11.11 -15.78
C GLU A 211 13.85 11.34 -16.64
N GLU A 212 14.76 10.38 -16.68
CA GLU A 212 15.97 10.41 -17.52
C GLU A 212 15.70 10.08 -19.00
N GLY A 213 14.50 9.63 -19.32
CA GLY A 213 14.10 9.27 -20.68
C GLY A 213 14.50 7.88 -21.14
N ASP A 214 15.00 7.03 -20.24
CA ASP A 214 15.41 5.65 -20.57
C ASP A 214 14.20 4.76 -20.86
N ILE A 215 13.07 5.05 -20.26
CA ILE A 215 11.79 4.38 -20.47
C ILE A 215 10.66 5.40 -20.58
N GLN A 216 9.59 5.04 -21.28
CA GLN A 216 8.34 5.80 -21.29
C GLN A 216 7.27 5.01 -20.52
N LEU A 217 6.94 5.49 -19.33
CA LEU A 217 5.89 4.89 -18.52
C LEU A 217 4.52 5.27 -19.03
N GLN A 218 3.64 4.28 -19.11
CA GLN A 218 2.22 4.46 -19.35
C GLN A 218 1.49 4.29 -18.02
N LEU A 219 0.79 5.34 -17.58
CA LEU A 219 -0.10 5.25 -16.43
C LEU A 219 -1.35 4.45 -16.79
N PHE A 220 -1.72 4.42 -18.07
CA PHE A 220 -2.90 3.73 -18.58
C PHE A 220 -2.55 2.86 -19.77
N ARG A 221 -3.25 1.72 -19.91
CA ARG A 221 -3.23 0.97 -21.16
C ARG A 221 -3.84 1.84 -22.26
N GLU A 222 -3.12 1.97 -23.37
CA GLU A 222 -3.74 2.50 -24.57
C GLU A 222 -4.89 1.60 -25.00
N GLN A 223 -6.06 2.23 -25.23
CA GLN A 223 -7.16 1.51 -25.84
C GLN A 223 -6.78 1.24 -27.29
N THR A 224 -6.52 -0.01 -27.61
CA THR A 224 -6.37 -0.43 -29.01
C THR A 224 -7.76 -0.58 -29.61
N VAL A 225 -8.01 0.20 -30.67
CA VAL A 225 -9.21 0.04 -31.50
C VAL A 225 -8.83 -0.95 -32.60
N GLY A 226 -9.39 -2.15 -32.54
CA GLY A 226 -9.27 -3.17 -33.57
C GLY A 226 -10.33 -3.02 -34.66
#